data_970cd61f79b6a4c37d95b79b7a44f63a
#
_entry.id   970cd61f79b6a4c37d95b79b7a44f63a
#
_cell.length_a   1.000
_cell.length_b   1.000
_cell.length_c   1.000
_cell.angle_alpha   90.00
_cell.angle_beta   90.00
_cell.angle_gamma   90.00
#
_symmetry.space_group_name_H-M   'P 1'
#
loop_
_entity.id
_entity.type
_entity.pdbx_description
1 polymer ?
#
loop_
_entity_poly.entity_id
_entity_poly.type
_entity_poly.pdbx_seq_one_letter_code
_entity_poly.pdbx_strand_id
1 'polypeptide(L)'
;LQSVLNYVNSLGRTTDEYYNIGAGLSHDGSDYGKAEAVYNWIQNNVSGNCQVFSVATMYACKGIGLECRYAFFSPDAWYGHMANLVCVEGTWYVFDTQGGRFLKSDKYGEITRIFDENDNTIEISISESAY
;
A
#
# COMPACT_ATOMS: atom_id res chain seq x y z
N LEU A 1 -9.80 -6.98 -8.91
CA LEU A 1 -8.63 -6.10 -9.00
C LEU A 1 -8.51 -5.39 -10.36
N GLN A 2 -8.81 -6.10 -11.47
CA GLN A 2 -8.68 -5.48 -12.79
C GLN A 2 -9.57 -4.24 -12.96
N SER A 3 -10.79 -4.25 -12.41
CA SER A 3 -11.67 -3.10 -12.46
C SER A 3 -11.13 -1.91 -11.66
N VAL A 4 -10.45 -2.18 -10.54
CA VAL A 4 -9.77 -1.15 -9.73
C VAL A 4 -8.62 -0.54 -10.53
N LEU A 5 -7.80 -1.37 -11.17
CA LEU A 5 -6.69 -0.89 -12.00
C LEU A 5 -7.19 -0.04 -13.18
N ASN A 6 -8.24 -0.49 -13.85
CA ASN A 6 -8.84 0.27 -14.94
C ASN A 6 -9.33 1.64 -14.47
N TYR A 7 -10.00 1.69 -13.32
CA TYR A 7 -10.47 2.93 -12.73
C TYR A 7 -9.30 3.88 -12.44
N VAL A 8 -8.26 3.40 -11.75
CA VAL A 8 -7.10 4.23 -11.39
C VAL A 8 -6.39 4.74 -12.62
N ASN A 9 -6.14 3.86 -13.61
CA ASN A 9 -5.48 4.26 -14.86
C ASN A 9 -6.27 5.31 -15.65
N SER A 10 -7.59 5.41 -15.46
CA SER A 10 -8.42 6.41 -16.12
C SER A 10 -8.33 7.81 -15.50
N LEU A 11 -7.73 7.95 -14.31
CA LEU A 11 -7.72 9.18 -13.53
C LEU A 11 -6.50 10.08 -13.77
N GLY A 12 -5.65 9.78 -14.73
CA GLY A 12 -4.51 10.61 -15.10
C GLY A 12 -3.15 9.94 -14.89
N ARG A 13 -2.81 9.49 -13.67
CA ARG A 13 -1.57 8.73 -13.46
C ARG A 13 -1.81 7.24 -13.62
N THR A 14 -0.93 6.58 -14.38
CA THR A 14 -0.98 5.13 -14.60
C THR A 14 -0.15 4.37 -13.57
N THR A 15 -0.32 3.05 -13.53
CA THR A 15 0.52 2.18 -12.69
C THR A 15 1.99 2.31 -13.05
N ASP A 16 2.33 2.44 -14.32
CA ASP A 16 3.71 2.64 -14.79
C ASP A 16 4.29 3.96 -14.27
N GLU A 17 3.49 5.01 -14.23
CA GLU A 17 3.92 6.29 -13.68
C GLU A 17 4.21 6.20 -12.18
N TYR A 18 3.36 5.54 -11.42
CA TYR A 18 3.61 5.31 -9.99
C TYR A 18 4.86 4.47 -9.74
N TYR A 19 5.06 3.44 -10.57
CA TYR A 19 6.29 2.64 -10.51
C TYR A 19 7.53 3.53 -10.71
N ASN A 20 7.53 4.35 -11.75
CA ASN A 20 8.65 5.22 -12.08
C ASN A 20 8.88 6.29 -11.00
N ILE A 21 7.83 6.81 -10.40
CA ILE A 21 7.94 7.72 -9.26
C ILE A 21 8.64 7.03 -8.09
N GLY A 22 8.21 5.83 -7.73
CA GLY A 22 8.85 5.07 -6.66
C GLY A 22 10.32 4.80 -6.95
N ALA A 23 10.64 4.40 -8.17
CA ALA A 23 12.01 4.12 -8.60
C ALA A 23 12.92 5.34 -8.51
N GLY A 24 12.38 6.55 -8.62
CA GLY A 24 13.13 7.81 -8.56
C GLY A 24 13.21 8.45 -7.19
N LEU A 25 12.54 7.90 -6.16
CA LEU A 25 12.56 8.49 -4.82
C LEU A 25 13.91 8.26 -4.12
N SER A 26 14.40 9.30 -3.44
CA SER A 26 15.60 9.19 -2.61
C SER A 26 15.29 8.48 -1.30
N HIS A 27 16.20 7.61 -0.86
CA HIS A 27 16.09 6.88 0.40
C HIS A 27 17.50 6.47 0.88
N ASP A 28 17.58 5.99 2.12
CA ASP A 28 18.86 5.58 2.73
C ASP A 28 19.24 4.11 2.46
N GLY A 29 18.47 3.39 1.66
CA GLY A 29 18.68 1.98 1.33
C GLY A 29 17.98 1.00 2.28
N SER A 30 17.53 1.46 3.46
CA SER A 30 16.79 0.60 4.39
C SER A 30 15.32 0.41 3.95
N ASP A 31 14.71 -0.68 4.38
CA ASP A 31 13.28 -0.90 4.14
C ASP A 31 12.43 0.20 4.78
N TYR A 32 12.80 0.61 5.99
CA TYR A 32 12.11 1.71 6.68
C TYR A 32 12.20 3.01 5.88
N GLY A 33 13.40 3.35 5.40
CA GLY A 33 13.59 4.56 4.60
C GLY A 33 12.83 4.54 3.28
N LYS A 34 12.75 3.38 2.64
CA LYS A 34 11.93 3.18 1.43
C LYS A 34 10.44 3.38 1.74
N ALA A 35 9.96 2.77 2.82
CA ALA A 35 8.57 2.92 3.25
C ALA A 35 8.24 4.40 3.56
N GLU A 36 9.11 5.08 4.27
CA GLU A 36 8.94 6.50 4.59
C GLU A 36 8.91 7.37 3.33
N ALA A 37 9.80 7.12 2.38
CA ALA A 37 9.84 7.86 1.12
C ALA A 37 8.55 7.70 0.31
N VAL A 38 8.05 6.48 0.19
CA VAL A 38 6.77 6.19 -0.49
C VAL A 38 5.61 6.85 0.24
N TYR A 39 5.52 6.67 1.55
CA TYR A 39 4.44 7.22 2.36
C TYR A 39 4.37 8.75 2.22
N ASN A 40 5.48 9.43 2.37
CA ASN A 40 5.53 10.89 2.29
C ASN A 40 5.17 11.39 0.89
N TRP A 41 5.67 10.73 -0.16
CA TRP A 41 5.34 11.14 -1.51
C TRP A 41 3.85 10.97 -1.81
N ILE A 42 3.28 9.83 -1.45
CA ILE A 42 1.84 9.53 -1.65
C ILE A 42 0.99 10.54 -0.88
N GLN A 43 1.30 10.79 0.41
CA GLN A 43 0.56 11.74 1.23
C GLN A 43 0.56 13.15 0.64
N ASN A 44 1.64 13.57 0.02
CA ASN A 44 1.80 14.92 -0.51
C ASN A 44 1.30 15.09 -1.95
N ASN A 45 1.10 14.02 -2.70
CA ASN A 45 0.88 14.11 -4.15
C ASN A 45 -0.36 13.36 -4.66
N VAL A 46 -0.95 12.48 -3.87
CA VAL A 46 -2.09 11.66 -4.30
C VAL A 46 -3.36 12.13 -3.60
N SER A 47 -4.45 12.18 -4.34
CA SER A 47 -5.80 12.43 -3.81
C SER A 47 -6.77 11.44 -4.43
N GLY A 48 -7.89 11.21 -3.76
CA GLY A 48 -8.92 10.29 -4.21
C GLY A 48 -9.34 9.32 -3.12
N ASN A 49 -9.95 8.20 -3.53
CA ASN A 49 -10.43 7.17 -2.60
C ASN A 49 -9.33 6.16 -2.24
N CYS A 50 -9.67 5.19 -1.40
CA CYS A 50 -8.74 4.16 -0.96
C CYS A 50 -8.18 3.31 -2.11
N GLN A 51 -8.93 3.14 -3.20
CA GLN A 51 -8.47 2.40 -4.36
C GLN A 51 -7.30 3.11 -5.05
N VAL A 52 -7.41 4.43 -5.24
CA VAL A 52 -6.33 5.23 -5.85
C VAL A 52 -5.08 5.16 -4.99
N PHE A 53 -5.22 5.38 -3.68
CA PHE A 53 -4.08 5.33 -2.75
C PHE A 53 -3.44 3.96 -2.71
N SER A 54 -4.23 2.89 -2.69
CA SER A 54 -3.70 1.52 -2.59
C SER A 54 -2.94 1.11 -3.84
N VAL A 55 -3.44 1.46 -5.02
CA VAL A 55 -2.76 1.16 -6.29
C VAL A 55 -1.49 2.00 -6.42
N ALA A 56 -1.56 3.29 -6.14
CA ALA A 56 -0.39 4.17 -6.16
C ALA A 56 0.71 3.65 -5.23
N THR A 57 0.34 3.25 -4.02
CA THR A 57 1.27 2.70 -3.03
C THR A 57 1.90 1.39 -3.49
N MET A 58 1.10 0.46 -4.04
CA MET A 58 1.61 -0.81 -4.56
C MET A 58 2.71 -0.59 -5.60
N TYR A 59 2.44 0.25 -6.59
CA TYR A 59 3.39 0.42 -7.69
C TYR A 59 4.57 1.31 -7.32
N ALA A 60 4.40 2.31 -6.47
CA ALA A 60 5.53 3.07 -5.93
C ALA A 60 6.45 2.18 -5.08
N CYS A 61 5.89 1.31 -4.24
CA CYS A 61 6.67 0.33 -3.48
C CYS A 61 7.42 -0.62 -4.40
N LYS A 62 6.77 -1.10 -5.45
CA LYS A 62 7.41 -1.97 -6.43
C LYS A 62 8.58 -1.26 -7.11
N GLY A 63 8.42 -0.01 -7.47
CA GLY A 63 9.49 0.79 -8.09
C GLY A 63 10.68 1.03 -7.17
N ILE A 64 10.45 1.29 -5.90
CA ILE A 64 11.53 1.54 -4.93
C ILE A 64 12.18 0.24 -4.41
N GLY A 65 11.56 -0.92 -4.67
CA GLY A 65 12.07 -2.21 -4.21
C GLY A 65 11.66 -2.56 -2.78
N LEU A 66 10.43 -2.23 -2.40
CA LEU A 66 9.82 -2.60 -1.12
C LEU A 66 8.68 -3.58 -1.37
N GLU A 67 8.69 -4.73 -0.69
CA GLU A 67 7.62 -5.70 -0.82
C GLU A 67 6.31 -5.14 -0.31
N CYS A 68 5.26 -5.24 -1.11
CA CYS A 68 3.95 -4.68 -0.82
C CYS A 68 2.85 -5.63 -1.28
N ARG A 69 1.74 -5.66 -0.54
CA ARG A 69 0.55 -6.43 -0.89
C ARG A 69 -0.67 -5.55 -0.68
N TYR A 70 -1.79 -5.97 -1.28
CA TYR A 70 -3.09 -5.35 -1.03
C TYR A 70 -3.78 -6.02 0.13
N ALA A 71 -4.61 -5.28 0.84
CA ALA A 71 -5.47 -5.81 1.89
C ALA A 71 -6.84 -5.15 1.84
N PHE A 72 -7.89 -5.98 1.94
CA PHE A 72 -9.24 -5.49 2.19
C PHE A 72 -9.52 -5.58 3.68
N PHE A 73 -10.07 -4.51 4.20
CA PHE A 73 -10.50 -4.39 5.59
C PHE A 73 -12.02 -4.35 5.66
N SER A 74 -12.57 -4.94 6.70
CA SER A 74 -13.98 -4.84 7.03
C SER A 74 -14.10 -4.07 8.36
N PRO A 75 -14.00 -2.74 8.32
CA PRO A 75 -14.25 -1.95 9.53
C PRO A 75 -15.72 -2.02 9.91
N ASP A 76 -16.08 -1.43 11.03
CA ASP A 76 -17.47 -1.38 11.50
C ASP A 76 -18.43 -0.64 10.55
N ALA A 77 -17.88 0.02 9.54
CA ALA A 77 -18.69 0.67 8.51
C ALA A 77 -19.31 -0.38 7.57
N TRP A 78 -20.44 -0.02 7.00
CA TRP A 78 -21.18 -0.87 6.07
C TRP A 78 -20.49 -1.03 4.69
N TYR A 79 -19.41 -0.32 4.46
CA TYR A 79 -18.58 -0.45 3.26
C TYR A 79 -17.14 -0.85 3.65
N GLY A 80 -16.46 -1.53 2.74
CA GLY A 80 -15.09 -1.97 2.97
C GLY A 80 -14.05 -0.87 2.76
N HIS A 81 -12.83 -1.16 3.16
CA HIS A 81 -11.67 -0.30 2.99
C HIS A 81 -10.53 -1.09 2.35
N MET A 82 -9.77 -0.45 1.49
CA MET A 82 -8.60 -1.03 0.83
C MET A 82 -7.34 -0.28 1.25
N ALA A 83 -6.32 -1.03 1.61
CA ALA A 83 -5.00 -0.49 1.95
C ALA A 83 -3.91 -1.46 1.52
N ASN A 84 -2.71 -1.28 2.03
CA ASN A 84 -1.57 -2.12 1.70
C ASN A 84 -0.94 -2.73 2.97
N LEU A 85 -0.16 -3.78 2.73
CA LEU A 85 0.81 -4.30 3.68
C LEU A 85 2.18 -4.12 3.07
N VAL A 86 3.17 -3.79 3.89
CA VAL A 86 4.57 -3.71 3.47
C VAL A 86 5.45 -4.51 4.40
N CYS A 87 6.53 -5.06 3.86
CA CYS A 87 7.53 -5.82 4.59
C CYS A 87 8.72 -4.93 4.90
N VAL A 88 8.98 -4.71 6.19
CA VAL A 88 10.12 -3.93 6.68
C VAL A 88 10.97 -4.82 7.57
N GLU A 89 12.21 -5.05 7.18
CA GLU A 89 13.14 -5.94 7.90
C GLU A 89 12.54 -7.33 8.18
N GLY A 90 11.87 -7.90 7.17
CA GLY A 90 11.28 -9.22 7.26
C GLY A 90 9.94 -9.31 8.01
N THR A 91 9.43 -8.20 8.50
CA THR A 91 8.18 -8.14 9.26
C THR A 91 7.13 -7.35 8.48
N TRP A 92 5.91 -7.88 8.41
CA TRP A 92 4.81 -7.24 7.69
C TRP A 92 4.01 -6.30 8.59
N TYR A 93 3.67 -5.14 8.04
CA TYR A 93 2.91 -4.09 8.72
C TYR A 93 1.77 -3.61 7.83
N VAL A 94 0.71 -3.11 8.46
CA VAL A 94 -0.34 -2.38 7.74
C VAL A 94 0.20 -1.02 7.32
N PHE A 95 -0.08 -0.66 6.07
CA PHE A 95 0.44 0.54 5.42
C PHE A 95 -0.69 1.24 4.68
N ASP A 96 -1.39 2.11 5.39
CA ASP A 96 -2.57 2.79 4.87
C ASP A 96 -2.26 4.25 4.57
N THR A 97 -1.89 4.52 3.33
CA THR A 97 -1.52 5.86 2.90
C THR A 97 -2.71 6.80 2.81
N GLN A 98 -3.90 6.29 2.48
CA GLN A 98 -5.12 7.11 2.44
C GLN A 98 -5.58 7.46 3.85
N GLY A 99 -5.54 6.53 4.77
CA GLY A 99 -5.93 6.74 6.16
C GLY A 99 -4.86 7.39 7.03
N GLY A 100 -3.67 7.67 6.49
CA GLY A 100 -2.58 8.26 7.27
C GLY A 100 -2.00 7.32 8.31
N ARG A 101 -1.92 6.01 8.03
CA ARG A 101 -1.42 4.99 8.95
C ARG A 101 -0.13 4.37 8.45
N PHE A 102 0.97 4.72 9.10
CA PHE A 102 2.32 4.28 8.74
C PHE A 102 2.72 3.09 9.63
N LEU A 103 3.01 1.95 9.04
CA LEU A 103 3.55 0.73 9.68
C LEU A 103 2.79 0.35 10.96
N LYS A 104 1.52 0.00 10.82
CA LYS A 104 0.63 -0.37 11.92
C LYS A 104 0.58 -1.88 12.14
N SER A 105 0.06 -2.27 13.30
CA SER A 105 -0.06 -3.66 13.70
C SER A 105 -1.32 -4.32 13.12
N ASP A 106 -1.46 -5.62 13.36
CA ASP A 106 -2.65 -6.41 13.04
C ASP A 106 -3.93 -5.94 13.76
N LYS A 107 -3.75 -5.10 14.78
CA LYS A 107 -4.88 -4.52 15.54
C LYS A 107 -5.48 -3.28 14.88
N TYR A 108 -5.00 -2.91 13.70
CA TYR A 108 -5.51 -1.78 12.96
C TYR A 108 -6.97 -1.95 12.53
N GLY A 109 -7.36 -3.16 12.15
CA GLY A 109 -8.73 -3.48 11.76
C GLY A 109 -8.82 -4.93 11.28
N GLU A 110 -10.05 -5.40 11.05
CA GLU A 110 -10.24 -6.75 10.55
C GLU A 110 -9.88 -6.84 9.07
N ILE A 111 -8.94 -7.71 8.73
CA ILE A 111 -8.54 -7.97 7.35
C ILE A 111 -9.34 -9.15 6.84
N THR A 112 -10.08 -8.94 5.73
CA THR A 112 -10.91 -9.99 5.11
C THR A 112 -10.20 -10.70 3.97
N ARG A 113 -9.22 -10.05 3.33
CA ARG A 113 -8.43 -10.65 2.26
C ARG A 113 -7.09 -9.94 2.12
N ILE A 114 -6.04 -10.71 1.90
CA ILE A 114 -4.72 -10.22 1.49
C ILE A 114 -4.43 -10.82 0.12
N PHE A 115 -3.95 -10.01 -0.81
CA PHE A 115 -3.66 -10.49 -2.16
C PHE A 115 -2.51 -9.70 -2.79
N ASP A 116 -1.87 -10.34 -3.78
CA ASP A 116 -0.76 -9.73 -4.48
C ASP A 116 -1.24 -8.90 -5.70
N GLU A 117 -0.30 -8.32 -6.42
CA GLU A 117 -0.56 -7.50 -7.61
C GLU A 117 -1.19 -8.28 -8.77
N ASN A 118 -1.12 -9.60 -8.75
CA ASN A 118 -1.73 -10.48 -9.74
C ASN A 118 -3.08 -11.06 -9.27
N ASP A 119 -3.64 -10.50 -8.21
CA ASP A 119 -4.93 -10.90 -7.62
C ASP A 119 -4.92 -12.32 -7.04
N ASN A 120 -3.76 -12.82 -6.63
CA ASN A 120 -3.63 -14.09 -5.93
C ASN A 120 -3.79 -13.86 -4.43
N THR A 121 -4.73 -14.58 -3.81
CA THR A 121 -4.90 -14.56 -2.36
C THR A 121 -3.69 -15.20 -1.68
N ILE A 122 -3.14 -14.53 -0.68
CA ILE A 122 -1.98 -15.01 0.08
C ILE A 122 -2.25 -14.88 1.57
N GLU A 123 -1.48 -15.65 2.35
CA GLU A 123 -1.51 -15.56 3.80
C GLU A 123 -0.25 -14.87 4.29
N ILE A 124 -0.41 -13.86 5.12
CA ILE A 124 0.68 -13.09 5.71
C ILE A 124 0.40 -12.90 7.20
N SER A 125 1.42 -13.16 8.02
CA SER A 125 1.39 -12.83 9.44
C SER A 125 1.83 -11.39 9.62
N ILE A 126 0.94 -10.56 10.17
CA ILE A 126 1.20 -9.14 10.39
C ILE A 126 1.75 -8.94 11.79
N SER A 127 2.64 -7.97 11.97
CA SER A 127 3.18 -7.62 13.27
C SER A 127 2.07 -7.30 14.28
N GLU A 128 2.19 -7.83 15.49
CA GLU A 128 1.28 -7.49 16.59
C GLU A 128 1.57 -6.11 17.17
N SER A 129 2.73 -5.54 16.86
CA SER A 129 3.17 -4.24 17.36
C SER A 129 3.37 -3.27 16.20
N ALA A 130 2.90 -2.02 16.38
CA ALA A 130 3.19 -0.93 15.45
C ALA A 130 4.68 -0.57 15.51
N TYR A 131 5.17 -0.02 14.43
CA TYR A 131 6.56 0.41 14.33
C TYR A 131 6.86 1.61 15.21
#